data_318c8807cf034d319736ee353ed29e76
#
_entry.id   318c8807cf034d319736ee353ed29e76
#
_cell.length_a   1.000
_cell.length_b   1.000
_cell.length_c   1.000
_cell.angle_alpha   90.00
_cell.angle_beta   90.00
_cell.angle_gamma   90.00
#
_symmetry.space_group_name_H-M   'P 1'
#
loop_
_entity.id
_entity.type
_entity.pdbx_description
1 polymer ?
#
loop_
_entity_poly.entity_id
_entity_poly.type
_entity_poly.pdbx_seq_one_letter_code
_entity_poly.pdbx_strand_id
1 'polypeptide(L)'
;HPVRTLRNPMTKEYLEKEAAGASFEELELLTLGGLRKAVVDGDVKTGSVMSGQIAGMVKDIPACKDLMARLMAETKEAVKKNSFLVEE
;
A
#
# COMPACT_ATOMS: atom_id res chain seq x y z
N HIS A 1 -14.03 1.14 6.77
CA HIS A 1 -12.80 0.35 6.87
C HIS A 1 -11.59 1.22 6.59
N PRO A 2 -10.86 1.69 7.62
CA PRO A 2 -9.68 2.53 7.39
C PRO A 2 -8.56 1.74 6.74
N VAL A 3 -8.09 2.22 5.60
CA VAL A 3 -6.94 1.65 4.89
C VAL A 3 -6.02 2.78 4.45
N ARG A 4 -4.74 2.48 4.35
CA ARG A 4 -3.77 3.43 3.85
C ARG A 4 -3.59 3.22 2.34
N THR A 5 -3.76 4.29 1.58
CA THR A 5 -3.59 4.28 0.13
C THR A 5 -2.73 5.47 -0.31
N LEU A 6 -2.10 5.33 -1.47
CA LEU A 6 -1.43 6.47 -2.10
C LEU A 6 -2.48 7.48 -2.56
N ARG A 7 -2.17 8.76 -2.39
CA ARG A 7 -3.06 9.85 -2.79
C ARG A 7 -3.19 9.87 -4.32
N ASN A 8 -4.43 9.88 -4.80
CA ASN A 8 -4.76 9.97 -6.22
C ASN A 8 -6.11 10.69 -6.39
N PRO A 9 -6.58 10.94 -7.63
CA PRO A 9 -7.88 11.58 -7.84
C PRO A 9 -9.04 10.87 -7.16
N MET A 10 -9.04 9.54 -7.14
CA MET A 10 -10.12 8.77 -6.49
C MET A 10 -10.15 9.01 -4.98
N THR A 11 -8.99 8.97 -4.30
CA THR A 11 -8.95 9.21 -2.85
C THR A 11 -9.35 10.64 -2.48
N LYS A 12 -9.02 11.60 -3.33
CA LYS A 12 -9.44 12.99 -3.15
C LYS A 12 -10.95 13.10 -3.22
N GLU A 13 -11.56 12.54 -4.24
CA GLU A 13 -13.02 12.51 -4.40
C GLU A 13 -13.70 11.80 -3.22
N TYR A 14 -13.14 10.68 -2.77
CA TYR A 14 -13.63 9.93 -1.63
C TYR A 14 -13.68 10.80 -0.37
N LEU A 15 -12.59 11.49 -0.05
CA LEU A 15 -12.51 12.35 1.13
C LEU A 15 -13.47 13.54 1.05
N GLU A 16 -13.63 14.14 -0.13
CA GLU A 16 -14.56 15.23 -0.35
C GLU A 16 -16.01 14.79 -0.13
N LYS A 17 -16.40 13.64 -0.65
CA LYS A 17 -17.73 13.07 -0.46
C LYS A 17 -17.98 12.66 0.98
N GLU A 18 -17.00 12.06 1.63
CA GLU A 18 -17.08 11.69 3.04
C GLU A 18 -17.31 12.92 3.91
N ALA A 19 -16.56 14.00 3.68
CA ALA A 19 -16.70 15.25 4.40
C ALA A 19 -18.08 15.92 4.16
N ALA A 20 -18.66 15.70 2.99
CA ALA A 20 -19.99 16.20 2.64
C ALA A 20 -21.13 15.34 3.19
N GLY A 21 -20.84 14.26 3.92
CA GLY A 21 -21.83 13.40 4.54
C GLY A 21 -22.40 12.32 3.62
N ALA A 22 -21.69 11.92 2.58
CA ALA A 22 -22.12 10.83 1.70
C ALA A 22 -22.34 9.53 2.49
N SER A 23 -23.30 8.71 2.03
CA SER A 23 -23.58 7.43 2.66
C SER A 23 -22.45 6.42 2.42
N PHE A 24 -22.40 5.37 3.24
CA PHE A 24 -21.44 4.28 3.06
C PHE A 24 -21.57 3.65 1.67
N GLU A 25 -22.80 3.46 1.19
CA GLU A 25 -23.08 2.88 -0.12
C GLU A 25 -22.54 3.74 -1.26
N GLU A 26 -22.67 5.06 -1.16
CA GLU A 26 -22.12 5.99 -2.16
C GLU A 26 -20.60 5.95 -2.18
N LEU A 27 -19.97 5.90 -1.02
CA LEU A 27 -18.51 5.81 -0.90
C LEU A 27 -17.99 4.47 -1.42
N GLU A 28 -18.72 3.38 -1.15
CA GLU A 28 -18.36 2.04 -1.62
C GLU A 28 -18.32 1.97 -3.15
N LEU A 29 -19.24 2.65 -3.84
CA LEU A 29 -19.26 2.67 -5.30
C LEU A 29 -17.97 3.24 -5.91
N LEU A 30 -17.32 4.18 -5.23
CA LEU A 30 -16.04 4.74 -5.68
C LEU A 30 -14.90 3.74 -5.60
N THR A 31 -14.92 2.87 -4.59
CA THR A 31 -13.83 1.96 -4.29
C THR A 31 -14.06 0.55 -4.81
N LEU A 32 -15.26 0.23 -5.27
CA LEU A 32 -15.61 -1.09 -5.78
C LEU A 32 -14.71 -1.50 -6.94
N GLY A 33 -14.02 -2.63 -6.79
CA GLY A 33 -13.08 -3.11 -7.80
C GLY A 33 -11.81 -2.27 -7.92
N GLY A 34 -11.58 -1.33 -7.01
CA GLY A 34 -10.47 -0.38 -7.07
C GLY A 34 -9.09 -1.05 -7.03
N LEU A 35 -8.92 -2.07 -6.21
CA LEU A 35 -7.66 -2.78 -6.13
C LEU A 35 -7.31 -3.45 -7.46
N ARG A 36 -8.29 -4.10 -8.10
CA ARG A 36 -8.10 -4.72 -9.42
C ARG A 36 -7.72 -3.68 -10.47
N LYS A 37 -8.40 -2.52 -10.48
CA LYS A 37 -8.08 -1.42 -11.40
C LYS A 37 -6.61 -1.03 -11.30
N ALA A 38 -6.10 -0.85 -10.09
CA ALA A 38 -4.72 -0.45 -9.86
C ALA A 38 -3.73 -1.56 -10.23
N VAL A 39 -3.94 -2.78 -9.73
CA VAL A 39 -2.97 -3.87 -9.82
C VAL A 39 -2.99 -4.56 -11.18
N VAL A 40 -4.16 -4.81 -11.73
CA VAL A 40 -4.32 -5.56 -12.99
C VAL A 40 -4.36 -4.61 -14.19
N ASP A 41 -5.19 -3.58 -14.12
CA ASP A 41 -5.41 -2.67 -15.26
C ASP A 41 -4.40 -1.51 -15.29
N GLY A 42 -3.62 -1.31 -14.23
CA GLY A 42 -2.66 -0.22 -14.15
C GLY A 42 -3.30 1.16 -13.99
N ASP A 43 -4.58 1.23 -13.65
CA ASP A 43 -5.30 2.49 -13.44
C ASP A 43 -5.03 3.01 -12.03
N VAL A 44 -3.97 3.79 -11.88
CA VAL A 44 -3.57 4.39 -10.60
C VAL A 44 -4.29 5.71 -10.31
N LYS A 45 -5.15 6.17 -11.21
CA LYS A 45 -5.93 7.40 -11.02
C LYS A 45 -7.27 7.14 -10.37
N THR A 46 -7.98 6.09 -10.82
CA THR A 46 -9.29 5.73 -10.29
C THR A 46 -9.28 4.46 -9.44
N GLY A 47 -8.17 3.72 -9.44
CA GLY A 47 -7.99 2.54 -8.63
C GLY A 47 -7.54 2.84 -7.21
N SER A 48 -7.58 1.82 -6.36
CA SER A 48 -7.09 1.88 -4.97
C SER A 48 -5.66 1.34 -4.92
N VAL A 49 -4.70 2.22 -4.66
CA VAL A 49 -3.29 1.83 -4.53
C VAL A 49 -2.97 1.70 -3.04
N MET A 50 -3.31 0.55 -2.49
CA MET A 50 -3.08 0.27 -1.07
C MET A 50 -1.59 0.16 -0.77
N SER A 51 -1.16 0.73 0.35
CA SER A 51 0.26 0.77 0.71
C SER A 51 0.45 0.69 2.22
N GLY A 52 1.47 -0.08 2.61
CA GLY A 52 1.90 -0.15 3.99
C GLY A 52 2.74 1.06 4.40
N GLN A 53 3.15 1.08 5.66
CA GLN A 53 3.93 2.19 6.22
C GLN A 53 5.27 2.40 5.53
N ILE A 54 5.89 1.33 5.02
CA ILE A 54 7.20 1.39 4.39
C ILE A 54 7.16 1.70 2.88
N ALA A 55 5.98 1.97 2.32
CA ALA A 55 5.84 2.20 0.87
C ALA A 55 6.82 3.26 0.34
N GLY A 56 7.08 4.31 1.12
CA GLY A 56 8.03 5.36 0.75
C GLY A 56 9.49 4.89 0.66
N MET A 57 9.81 3.72 1.22
CA MET A 57 11.16 3.13 1.16
C MET A 57 11.38 2.24 -0.05
N VAL A 58 10.31 1.93 -0.79
CA VAL A 58 10.39 1.13 -2.02
C VAL A 58 10.90 2.01 -3.15
N LYS A 59 12.07 1.68 -3.72
CA LYS A 59 12.76 2.52 -4.70
C LYS A 59 12.97 1.85 -6.05
N ASP A 60 12.68 0.57 -6.17
CA ASP A 60 12.93 -0.21 -7.38
C ASP A 60 11.82 -1.25 -7.63
N ILE A 61 11.87 -1.87 -8.78
CA ILE A 61 10.90 -2.90 -9.20
C ILE A 61 11.72 -4.13 -9.64
N PRO A 62 12.25 -4.91 -8.69
CA PRO A 62 13.07 -6.08 -9.02
C PRO A 62 12.21 -7.26 -9.48
N ALA A 63 12.84 -8.23 -10.16
CA ALA A 63 12.21 -9.52 -10.41
C ALA A 63 11.92 -10.24 -9.09
N CYS A 64 10.85 -11.04 -9.03
CA CYS A 64 10.44 -11.74 -7.80
C CYS A 64 11.55 -12.60 -7.20
N LYS A 65 12.31 -13.29 -8.03
CA LYS A 65 13.46 -14.10 -7.60
C LYS A 65 14.49 -13.27 -6.82
N ASP A 66 14.86 -12.12 -7.40
CA ASP A 66 15.86 -11.23 -6.80
C ASP A 66 15.32 -10.56 -5.54
N LEU A 67 14.05 -10.20 -5.54
CA LEU A 67 13.39 -9.64 -4.37
C LEU A 67 13.38 -10.63 -3.21
N MET A 68 13.03 -11.89 -3.46
CA MET A 68 13.00 -12.91 -2.42
C MET A 68 14.38 -13.16 -1.81
N ALA A 69 15.41 -13.25 -2.67
CA ALA A 69 16.81 -13.42 -2.20
C ALA A 69 17.25 -12.22 -1.35
N ARG A 70 16.93 -11.01 -1.79
CA ARG A 70 17.26 -9.78 -1.08
C ARG A 70 16.55 -9.69 0.27
N LEU A 71 15.26 -10.00 0.32
CA LEU A 71 14.49 -10.01 1.58
C LEU A 71 15.09 -10.96 2.60
N MET A 72 15.51 -12.15 2.18
CA MET A 72 16.13 -13.11 3.09
C MET A 72 17.49 -12.63 3.60
N ALA A 73 18.30 -12.05 2.72
CA ALA A 73 19.61 -11.53 3.09
C ALA A 73 19.50 -10.35 4.06
N GLU A 74 18.60 -9.41 3.76
CA GLU A 74 18.34 -8.25 4.61
C GLU A 74 17.72 -8.63 5.96
N THR A 75 16.88 -9.65 5.99
CA THR A 75 16.31 -10.18 7.23
C THR A 75 17.40 -10.72 8.16
N LYS A 76 18.32 -11.52 7.61
CA LYS A 76 19.45 -12.06 8.39
C LYS A 76 20.31 -10.93 8.94
N GLU A 77 20.59 -9.93 8.13
CA GLU A 77 21.37 -8.76 8.53
C GLU A 77 20.66 -7.96 9.63
N ALA A 78 19.35 -7.73 9.49
CA ALA A 78 18.55 -7.03 10.50
C ALA A 78 18.53 -7.78 11.83
N VAL A 79 18.41 -9.11 11.81
CA VAL A 79 18.44 -9.93 13.02
C VAL A 79 19.81 -9.80 13.71
N LYS A 80 20.90 -9.85 12.97
CA LYS A 80 22.24 -9.67 13.53
C LYS A 80 22.42 -8.30 14.17
N LYS A 81 21.99 -7.25 13.48
CA LYS A 81 22.10 -5.87 14.00
C LYS A 81 21.30 -5.64 15.28
N ASN A 82 20.21 -6.36 15.45
CA ASN A 82 19.32 -6.19 16.58
C ASN A 82 19.42 -7.29 17.63
N SER A 83 20.44 -8.12 17.55
CA SER A 83 20.67 -9.23 18.50
C SER A 83 20.81 -8.73 19.95
N PHE A 84 21.32 -7.51 20.14
CA PHE A 84 21.45 -6.89 21.47
C PHE A 84 20.08 -6.76 22.19
N LEU A 85 18.97 -6.76 21.47
CA LEU A 85 17.63 -6.66 22.08
C LEU A 85 17.24 -7.93 22.85
N VAL A 86 17.89 -9.05 22.58
CA VAL A 86 17.61 -10.34 23.23
C VAL A 86 18.78 -10.84 24.06
N GLU A 87 19.88 -10.13 24.11
CA GLU A 87 21.04 -10.42 24.96
C GLU A 87 20.77 -9.93 26.36
N GLU A 88 21.01 -10.80 27.34
CA GLU A 88 20.89 -10.47 28.76
C GLU A 88 22.23 -10.06 29.39
#